data_4c5546ecd9d6f74d8080c1dff991e2cd
#
_entry.id   4c5546ecd9d6f74d8080c1dff991e2cd
#
_cell.length_a   1.000
_cell.length_b   1.000
_cell.length_c   1.000
_cell.angle_alpha   90.00
_cell.angle_beta   90.00
_cell.angle_gamma   90.00
#
_symmetry.space_group_name_H-M   'P 1'
#
loop_
_entity.id
_entity.type
_entity.pdbx_description
1 polymer ?
#
loop_
_entity_poly.entity_id
_entity_poly.type
_entity_poly.pdbx_seq_one_letter_code
_entity_poly.pdbx_strand_id
1 'polypeptide(L)'
;VAKIAVVFTSIGSLGLVHWLLSQVGNGWQIPASTLQLINPSFIVIFAPIFGFMWTWLASKNANPSIPMKFALGLLGLSAGFFVLAWGSANASNSNLVSPAWLIVMYFLHTVGELCLSPVGLSSMTKLSPKSRVSQMMGIWFVAAALGNLIAGLVAGQLENLAPASLFQAVALFVGGGGVVAILAAPSVKKLMGDIE
;
A
#
# COMPACT_ATOMS: atom_id res chain seq x y z
N VAL A 1 24.10 -5.31 14.28
CA VAL A 1 24.17 -5.55 12.83
C VAL A 1 22.86 -5.18 12.15
N ALA A 2 21.69 -5.67 12.63
CA ALA A 2 20.38 -5.36 12.01
C ALA A 2 20.04 -3.85 12.00
N LYS A 3 20.29 -3.12 13.09
CA LYS A 3 20.05 -1.66 13.16
C LYS A 3 20.91 -0.87 12.16
N ILE A 4 22.16 -1.31 11.96
CA ILE A 4 23.09 -0.68 11.00
C ILE A 4 22.62 -0.94 9.57
N ALA A 5 22.22 -2.17 9.24
CA ALA A 5 21.69 -2.51 7.92
C ALA A 5 20.45 -1.68 7.57
N VAL A 6 19.51 -1.50 8.51
CA VAL A 6 18.30 -0.66 8.31
C VAL A 6 18.68 0.79 8.02
N VAL A 7 19.67 1.36 8.74
CA VAL A 7 20.13 2.74 8.50
C VAL A 7 20.77 2.88 7.12
N PHE A 8 21.63 1.96 6.72
CA PHE A 8 22.28 2.02 5.40
C PHE A 8 21.29 1.85 4.25
N THR A 9 20.31 0.94 4.37
CA THR A 9 19.27 0.77 3.36
C THR A 9 18.35 2.00 3.28
N SER A 10 18.01 2.61 4.42
CA SER A 10 17.22 3.84 4.46
C SER A 10 17.94 5.03 3.83
N ILE A 11 19.24 5.20 4.07
CA ILE A 11 20.05 6.27 3.44
C ILE A 11 20.15 6.04 1.94
N GLY A 12 20.37 4.80 1.49
CA GLY A 12 20.44 4.46 0.07
C GLY A 12 19.12 4.74 -0.65
N SER A 13 17.98 4.41 -0.03
CA SER A 13 16.66 4.65 -0.61
C SER A 13 16.29 6.15 -0.64
N LEU A 14 16.68 6.93 0.38
CA LEU A 14 16.54 8.39 0.37
C LEU A 14 17.38 9.02 -0.75
N GLY A 15 18.61 8.53 -0.94
CA GLY A 15 19.47 8.96 -2.05
C GLY A 15 18.86 8.67 -3.41
N LEU A 16 18.25 7.49 -3.59
CA LEU A 16 17.56 7.12 -4.81
C LEU A 16 16.35 8.04 -5.09
N VAL A 17 15.51 8.27 -4.08
CA VAL A 17 14.34 9.17 -4.21
C VAL A 17 14.80 10.60 -4.52
N HIS A 18 15.83 11.11 -3.84
CA HIS A 18 16.38 12.43 -4.13
C HIS A 18 16.95 12.52 -5.56
N TRP A 19 17.68 11.49 -6.00
CA TRP A 19 18.21 11.43 -7.38
C TRP A 19 17.07 11.41 -8.40
N LEU A 20 16.02 10.60 -8.20
CA LEU A 20 14.84 10.55 -9.06
C LEU A 20 14.16 11.92 -9.15
N LEU A 21 13.97 12.59 -8.00
CA LEU A 21 13.37 13.93 -7.97
C LEU A 21 14.21 14.96 -8.70
N SER A 22 15.54 14.88 -8.63
CA SER A 22 16.44 15.78 -9.35
C SER A 22 16.37 15.60 -10.87
N GLN A 23 16.08 14.40 -11.36
CA GLN A 23 15.93 14.11 -12.79
C GLN A 23 14.62 14.66 -13.36
N VAL A 24 13.59 14.81 -12.56
CA VAL A 24 12.27 15.36 -13.00
C VAL A 24 12.41 16.78 -13.57
N GLY A 25 13.36 17.60 -13.04
CA GLY A 25 13.62 18.96 -13.51
C GLY A 25 14.39 19.07 -14.84
N ASN A 26 15.04 17.99 -15.29
CA ASN A 26 15.97 18.02 -16.41
C ASN A 26 15.39 17.48 -17.74
N GLY A 27 14.08 17.25 -17.81
CA GLY A 27 13.42 16.72 -19.02
C GLY A 27 13.81 15.27 -19.37
N TRP A 28 14.46 14.56 -18.46
CA TRP A 28 14.87 13.17 -18.65
C TRP A 28 13.67 12.22 -18.59
N GLN A 29 13.58 11.31 -19.55
CA GLN A 29 12.61 10.23 -19.51
C GLN A 29 13.12 9.16 -18.54
N ILE A 30 12.48 9.05 -17.37
CA ILE A 30 12.82 8.04 -16.37
C ILE A 30 12.26 6.68 -16.85
N PRO A 31 13.10 5.63 -16.98
CA PRO A 31 12.61 4.30 -17.33
C PRO A 31 11.57 3.80 -16.34
N ALA A 32 10.50 3.17 -16.82
CA ALA A 32 9.42 2.64 -15.97
C ALA A 32 9.91 1.64 -14.91
N SER A 33 10.96 0.87 -15.22
CA SER A 33 11.62 -0.04 -14.27
C SER A 33 12.23 0.67 -13.07
N THR A 34 12.76 1.89 -13.26
CA THR A 34 13.31 2.68 -12.16
C THR A 34 12.21 3.22 -11.24
N LEU A 35 11.04 3.54 -11.79
CA LEU A 35 9.90 3.98 -11.00
C LEU A 35 9.35 2.88 -10.09
N GLN A 36 9.49 1.60 -10.45
CA GLN A 36 9.11 0.48 -9.60
C GLN A 36 9.93 0.37 -8.31
N LEU A 37 11.13 0.96 -8.24
CA LEU A 37 11.96 1.00 -7.04
C LEU A 37 11.43 1.96 -5.96
N ILE A 38 10.52 2.86 -6.29
CA ILE A 38 9.97 3.86 -5.36
C ILE A 38 9.22 3.18 -4.22
N ASN A 39 8.34 2.21 -4.52
CA ASN A 39 7.57 1.51 -3.49
C ASN A 39 8.46 0.75 -2.49
N PRO A 40 9.38 -0.14 -2.89
CA PRO A 40 10.31 -0.79 -1.97
C PRO A 40 11.13 0.22 -1.15
N SER A 41 11.56 1.33 -1.76
CA SER A 41 12.30 2.37 -1.04
C SER A 41 11.46 3.01 0.06
N PHE A 42 10.21 3.31 -0.22
CA PHE A 42 9.28 3.84 0.79
C PHE A 42 8.99 2.82 1.89
N ILE A 43 8.84 1.54 1.57
CA ILE A 43 8.66 0.49 2.58
C ILE A 43 9.87 0.47 3.54
N VAL A 44 11.09 0.49 3.02
CA VAL A 44 12.31 0.48 3.85
C VAL A 44 12.39 1.71 4.76
N ILE A 45 12.00 2.89 4.25
CA ILE A 45 12.02 4.14 5.02
C ILE A 45 10.91 4.17 6.08
N PHE A 46 9.68 3.83 5.68
CA PHE A 46 8.50 4.03 6.53
C PHE A 46 8.19 2.86 7.45
N ALA A 47 8.65 1.63 7.16
CA ALA A 47 8.38 0.48 8.02
C ALA A 47 8.85 0.67 9.47
N PRO A 48 10.06 1.18 9.76
CA PRO A 48 10.47 1.47 11.13
C PRO A 48 9.61 2.55 11.80
N ILE A 49 9.19 3.57 11.04
CA ILE A 49 8.34 4.67 11.53
C ILE A 49 6.97 4.14 11.92
N PHE A 50 6.36 3.32 11.05
CA PHE A 50 5.07 2.69 11.31
C PHE A 50 5.15 1.69 12.47
N GLY A 51 6.22 0.91 12.57
CA GLY A 51 6.45 0.01 13.70
C GLY A 51 6.50 0.76 15.03
N PHE A 52 7.25 1.88 15.08
CA PHE A 52 7.28 2.75 16.25
C PHE A 52 5.90 3.39 16.52
N MET A 53 5.23 3.90 15.50
CA MET A 53 3.91 4.52 15.62
C MET A 53 2.88 3.56 16.23
N TRP A 54 2.79 2.31 15.74
CA TRP A 54 1.86 1.33 16.28
C TRP A 54 2.17 0.98 17.74
N THR A 55 3.46 0.84 18.09
CA THR A 55 3.87 0.58 19.48
C THR A 55 3.53 1.76 20.38
N TRP A 56 3.75 2.97 19.90
CA TRP A 56 3.41 4.18 20.65
C TRP A 56 1.89 4.35 20.82
N LEU A 57 1.08 4.10 19.77
CA LEU A 57 -0.37 4.11 19.87
C LEU A 57 -0.87 3.06 20.87
N ALA A 58 -0.28 1.86 20.87
CA ALA A 58 -0.61 0.80 21.81
C ALA A 58 -0.33 1.24 23.26
N SER A 59 0.80 1.92 23.52
CA SER A 59 1.13 2.44 24.85
C SER A 59 0.16 3.51 25.35
N LYS A 60 -0.56 4.18 24.44
CA LYS A 60 -1.59 5.20 24.74
C LYS A 60 -3.02 4.65 24.77
N ASN A 61 -3.21 3.33 24.65
CA ASN A 61 -4.52 2.70 24.46
C ASN A 61 -5.33 3.27 23.29
N ALA A 62 -4.65 3.81 22.29
CA ALA A 62 -5.22 4.41 21.07
C ALA A 62 -4.95 3.57 19.83
N ASN A 63 -4.52 2.31 19.99
CA ASN A 63 -4.21 1.42 18.88
C ASN A 63 -5.50 1.02 18.15
N PRO A 64 -5.65 1.31 16.84
CA PRO A 64 -6.81 0.86 16.09
C PRO A 64 -6.89 -0.66 16.07
N SER A 65 -8.11 -1.19 16.09
CA SER A 65 -8.33 -2.63 15.95
C SER A 65 -7.80 -3.16 14.62
N ILE A 66 -7.48 -4.45 14.57
CA ILE A 66 -6.98 -5.11 13.34
C ILE A 66 -7.88 -4.81 12.14
N PRO A 67 -9.23 -4.98 12.21
CA PRO A 67 -10.10 -4.64 11.09
C PRO A 67 -10.04 -3.16 10.67
N MET A 68 -9.85 -2.25 11.62
CA MET A 68 -9.73 -0.82 11.34
C MET A 68 -8.43 -0.51 10.59
N LYS A 69 -7.32 -1.16 10.93
CA LYS A 69 -6.05 -1.02 10.19
C LYS A 69 -6.17 -1.51 8.75
N PHE A 70 -6.92 -2.62 8.54
CA PHE A 70 -7.24 -3.09 7.18
C PHE A 70 -8.05 -2.05 6.40
N ALA A 71 -9.06 -1.47 7.02
CA ALA A 71 -9.86 -0.43 6.39
C ALA A 71 -9.03 0.80 6.01
N LEU A 72 -8.14 1.26 6.91
CA LEU A 72 -7.21 2.35 6.63
C LEU A 72 -6.26 2.02 5.48
N GLY A 73 -5.79 0.77 5.39
CA GLY A 73 -4.98 0.29 4.29
C GLY A 73 -5.70 0.38 2.94
N LEU A 74 -6.95 -0.08 2.87
CA LEU A 74 -7.78 0.01 1.66
C LEU A 74 -8.08 1.46 1.28
N LEU A 75 -8.35 2.34 2.24
CA LEU A 75 -8.56 3.76 1.96
C LEU A 75 -7.29 4.45 1.45
N GLY A 76 -6.12 4.11 1.99
CA GLY A 76 -4.83 4.59 1.48
C GLY A 76 -4.60 4.18 0.02
N LEU A 77 -4.91 2.91 -0.31
CA LEU A 77 -4.83 2.39 -1.66
C LEU A 77 -5.80 3.11 -2.60
N SER A 78 -7.06 3.29 -2.18
CA SER A 78 -8.08 4.04 -2.92
C SER A 78 -7.64 5.48 -3.19
N ALA A 79 -7.13 6.17 -2.19
CA ALA A 79 -6.64 7.55 -2.33
C ALA A 79 -5.49 7.64 -3.36
N GLY A 80 -4.56 6.67 -3.37
CA GLY A 80 -3.50 6.60 -4.37
C GLY A 80 -4.03 6.45 -5.80
N PHE A 81 -5.04 5.60 -6.01
CA PHE A 81 -5.68 5.47 -7.33
C PHE A 81 -6.47 6.71 -7.73
N PHE A 82 -7.09 7.45 -6.80
CA PHE A 82 -7.71 8.74 -7.11
C PHE A 82 -6.69 9.78 -7.54
N VAL A 83 -5.51 9.79 -6.93
CA VAL A 83 -4.40 10.66 -7.35
C VAL A 83 -3.98 10.34 -8.79
N LEU A 84 -3.86 9.07 -9.16
CA LEU A 84 -3.56 8.66 -10.54
C LEU A 84 -4.69 9.01 -11.51
N ALA A 85 -5.94 8.80 -11.12
CA ALA A 85 -7.09 9.16 -11.94
C ALA A 85 -7.09 10.65 -12.26
N TRP A 86 -6.83 11.49 -11.27
CA TRP A 86 -6.73 12.94 -11.45
C TRP A 86 -5.52 13.33 -12.30
N GLY A 87 -4.34 12.78 -12.02
CA GLY A 87 -3.13 13.03 -12.80
C GLY A 87 -3.31 12.66 -14.27
N SER A 88 -3.91 11.49 -14.55
CA SER A 88 -4.15 11.02 -15.92
C SER A 88 -5.26 11.79 -16.65
N ALA A 89 -6.27 12.32 -15.95
CA ALA A 89 -7.31 13.14 -16.55
C ALA A 89 -6.77 14.49 -17.06
N ASN A 90 -5.69 14.99 -16.45
CA ASN A 90 -5.03 16.23 -16.86
C ASN A 90 -3.91 16.00 -17.90
N ALA A 91 -3.67 14.74 -18.29
CA ALA A 91 -2.73 14.41 -19.35
C ALA A 91 -3.31 14.77 -20.72
N SER A 92 -2.54 15.48 -21.56
CA SER A 92 -2.87 15.70 -22.97
C SER A 92 -1.70 15.26 -23.84
N ASN A 93 -1.96 15.05 -25.13
CA ASN A 93 -0.93 14.63 -26.10
C ASN A 93 0.26 15.61 -26.20
N SER A 94 0.09 16.84 -25.71
CA SER A 94 1.11 17.89 -25.67
C SER A 94 1.79 18.08 -24.32
N ASN A 95 1.21 17.52 -23.24
CA ASN A 95 1.73 17.67 -21.88
C ASN A 95 2.00 16.30 -21.26
N LEU A 96 3.28 15.96 -21.11
CA LEU A 96 3.71 14.80 -20.33
C LEU A 96 3.29 14.98 -18.87
N VAL A 97 2.74 13.91 -18.29
CA VAL A 97 2.33 13.92 -16.88
C VAL A 97 3.57 13.91 -16.00
N SER A 98 3.62 14.80 -15.03
CA SER A 98 4.74 14.85 -14.08
C SER A 98 4.85 13.52 -13.30
N PRO A 99 6.06 12.95 -13.18
CA PRO A 99 6.30 11.77 -12.33
C PRO A 99 5.92 11.97 -10.86
N ALA A 100 5.72 13.22 -10.42
CA ALA A 100 5.28 13.55 -9.07
C ALA A 100 3.96 12.86 -8.69
N TRP A 101 3.02 12.71 -9.62
CA TRP A 101 1.76 11.98 -9.38
C TRP A 101 2.00 10.53 -9.00
N LEU A 102 2.95 9.89 -9.67
CA LEU A 102 3.33 8.51 -9.39
C LEU A 102 4.01 8.38 -8.02
N ILE A 103 4.86 9.34 -7.65
CA ILE A 103 5.53 9.37 -6.34
C ILE A 103 4.50 9.51 -5.21
N VAL A 104 3.53 10.42 -5.35
CA VAL A 104 2.45 10.60 -4.37
C VAL A 104 1.59 9.33 -4.26
N MET A 105 1.26 8.71 -5.39
CA MET A 105 0.53 7.44 -5.41
C MET A 105 1.30 6.35 -4.67
N TYR A 106 2.59 6.14 -4.99
CA TYR A 106 3.39 5.14 -4.31
C TYR A 106 3.53 5.41 -2.81
N PHE A 107 3.62 6.68 -2.40
CA PHE A 107 3.60 7.02 -0.98
C PHE A 107 2.30 6.58 -0.30
N LEU A 108 1.13 6.93 -0.88
CA LEU A 108 -0.18 6.54 -0.34
C LEU A 108 -0.37 5.03 -0.33
N HIS A 109 0.07 4.33 -1.37
CA HIS A 109 0.02 2.87 -1.45
C HIS A 109 0.92 2.24 -0.39
N THR A 110 2.14 2.75 -0.19
CA THR A 110 3.05 2.26 0.86
C THR A 110 2.47 2.46 2.25
N VAL A 111 1.87 3.62 2.54
CA VAL A 111 1.16 3.87 3.79
C VAL A 111 0.02 2.86 3.99
N GLY A 112 -0.78 2.62 2.95
CA GLY A 112 -1.84 1.62 2.97
C GLY A 112 -1.30 0.20 3.20
N GLU A 113 -0.23 -0.16 2.52
CA GLU A 113 0.43 -1.46 2.64
C GLU A 113 0.99 -1.70 4.05
N LEU A 114 1.63 -0.70 4.65
CA LEU A 114 2.17 -0.79 6.01
C LEU A 114 1.06 -0.86 7.09
N CYS A 115 -0.14 -0.37 6.79
CA CYS A 115 -1.31 -0.58 7.64
C CYS A 115 -1.87 -2.00 7.52
N LEU A 116 -1.77 -2.64 6.36
CA LEU A 116 -2.45 -3.89 6.02
C LEU A 116 -1.54 -5.12 6.16
N SER A 117 -0.39 -5.13 5.49
CA SER A 117 0.42 -6.35 5.30
C SER A 117 1.06 -6.87 6.60
N PRO A 118 1.76 -6.07 7.42
CA PRO A 118 2.33 -6.56 8.68
C PRO A 118 1.25 -6.98 9.69
N VAL A 119 0.13 -6.25 9.69
CA VAL A 119 -1.00 -6.52 10.58
C VAL A 119 -1.71 -7.80 10.17
N GLY A 120 -1.95 -8.00 8.86
CA GLY A 120 -2.59 -9.19 8.32
C GLY A 120 -1.79 -10.45 8.60
N LEU A 121 -0.48 -10.42 8.34
CA LEU A 121 0.40 -11.55 8.58
C LEU A 121 0.47 -11.92 10.07
N SER A 122 0.60 -10.91 10.95
CA SER A 122 0.56 -11.10 12.40
C SER A 122 -0.79 -11.67 12.88
N SER A 123 -1.91 -11.17 12.30
CA SER A 123 -3.25 -11.63 12.64
C SER A 123 -3.48 -13.08 12.25
N MET A 124 -3.01 -13.50 11.09
CA MET A 124 -3.08 -14.90 10.65
C MET A 124 -2.38 -15.83 11.64
N THR A 125 -1.23 -15.45 12.18
CA THR A 125 -0.50 -16.27 13.15
C THR A 125 -1.19 -16.27 14.54
N LYS A 126 -1.72 -15.13 14.98
CA LYS A 126 -2.36 -14.98 16.29
C LYS A 126 -3.74 -15.67 16.37
N LEU A 127 -4.54 -15.56 15.30
CA LEU A 127 -5.90 -16.11 15.24
C LEU A 127 -5.93 -17.59 14.87
N SER A 128 -4.85 -18.13 14.33
CA SER A 128 -4.80 -19.52 13.90
C SER A 128 -4.53 -20.49 15.05
N PRO A 129 -5.19 -21.66 15.10
CA PRO A 129 -4.80 -22.74 15.98
C PRO A 129 -3.33 -23.11 15.76
N LYS A 130 -2.57 -23.33 16.83
CA LYS A 130 -1.12 -23.62 16.77
C LYS A 130 -0.75 -24.74 15.81
N SER A 131 -1.61 -25.77 15.68
CA SER A 131 -1.42 -26.89 14.75
C SER A 131 -1.64 -26.55 13.27
N ARG A 132 -2.25 -25.41 12.95
CA ARG A 132 -2.65 -25.05 11.58
C ARG A 132 -2.10 -23.70 11.09
N VAL A 133 -1.19 -23.09 11.83
CA VAL A 133 -0.59 -21.79 11.48
C VAL A 133 -0.01 -21.79 10.06
N SER A 134 0.77 -22.81 9.70
CA SER A 134 1.36 -22.93 8.39
C SER A 134 0.32 -23.05 7.27
N GLN A 135 -0.77 -23.74 7.52
CA GLN A 135 -1.88 -23.87 6.56
C GLN A 135 -2.59 -22.52 6.34
N MET A 136 -2.84 -21.77 7.42
CA MET A 136 -3.46 -20.44 7.34
C MET A 136 -2.55 -19.43 6.63
N MET A 137 -1.24 -19.51 6.86
CA MET A 137 -0.27 -18.73 6.11
C MET A 137 -0.28 -19.07 4.62
N GLY A 138 -0.40 -20.36 4.28
CA GLY A 138 -0.55 -20.79 2.88
C GLY A 138 -1.80 -20.18 2.23
N ILE A 139 -2.94 -20.18 2.92
CA ILE A 139 -4.19 -19.56 2.44
C ILE A 139 -4.00 -18.04 2.22
N TRP A 140 -3.29 -17.35 3.12
CA TRP A 140 -2.96 -15.94 2.95
C TRP A 140 -2.20 -15.67 1.65
N PHE A 141 -1.17 -16.47 1.36
CA PHE A 141 -0.38 -16.30 0.14
C PHE A 141 -1.17 -16.69 -1.13
N VAL A 142 -2.05 -17.70 -1.06
CA VAL A 142 -2.96 -18.03 -2.17
C VAL A 142 -3.91 -16.87 -2.44
N ALA A 143 -4.48 -16.24 -1.39
CA ALA A 143 -5.33 -15.06 -1.56
C ALA A 143 -4.57 -13.89 -2.19
N ALA A 144 -3.32 -13.65 -1.77
CA ALA A 144 -2.47 -12.63 -2.38
C ALA A 144 -2.16 -12.94 -3.87
N ALA A 145 -1.87 -14.20 -4.20
CA ALA A 145 -1.64 -14.61 -5.58
C ALA A 145 -2.88 -14.42 -6.47
N LEU A 146 -4.07 -14.77 -5.97
CA LEU A 146 -5.34 -14.51 -6.66
C LEU A 146 -5.59 -13.02 -6.85
N GLY A 147 -5.30 -12.20 -5.83
CA GLY A 147 -5.38 -10.74 -5.93
C GLY A 147 -4.48 -10.19 -7.03
N ASN A 148 -3.24 -10.66 -7.11
CA ASN A 148 -2.29 -10.27 -8.16
C ASN A 148 -2.75 -10.72 -9.56
N LEU A 149 -3.34 -11.91 -9.69
CA LEU A 149 -3.92 -12.38 -10.95
C LEU A 149 -5.07 -11.45 -11.40
N ILE A 150 -6.00 -11.14 -10.50
CA ILE A 150 -7.13 -10.25 -10.81
C ILE A 150 -6.61 -8.85 -11.17
N ALA A 151 -5.62 -8.34 -10.45
CA ALA A 151 -5.00 -7.05 -10.74
C ALA A 151 -4.35 -7.03 -12.14
N GLY A 152 -3.68 -8.12 -12.53
CA GLY A 152 -3.12 -8.27 -13.87
C GLY A 152 -4.21 -8.28 -14.97
N LEU A 153 -5.34 -8.96 -14.74
CA LEU A 153 -6.47 -8.97 -15.67
C LEU A 153 -7.09 -7.56 -15.80
N VAL A 154 -7.24 -6.84 -14.70
CA VAL A 154 -7.74 -5.45 -14.71
C VAL A 154 -6.75 -4.52 -15.42
N ALA A 155 -5.45 -4.66 -15.15
CA ALA A 155 -4.41 -3.86 -15.82
C ALA A 155 -4.39 -4.08 -17.34
N GLY A 156 -4.70 -5.29 -17.80
CA GLY A 156 -4.83 -5.59 -19.24
C GLY A 156 -5.95 -4.80 -19.95
N GLN A 157 -6.92 -4.25 -19.20
CA GLN A 157 -7.97 -3.38 -19.78
C GLN A 157 -7.49 -1.95 -20.08
N LEU A 158 -6.26 -1.57 -19.67
CA LEU A 158 -5.69 -0.24 -19.97
C LEU A 158 -5.60 0.04 -21.48
N GLU A 159 -5.51 -1.00 -22.32
CA GLU A 159 -5.50 -0.85 -23.76
C GLU A 159 -6.89 -0.46 -24.33
N ASN A 160 -7.97 -0.82 -23.64
CA ASN A 160 -9.34 -0.65 -24.08
C ASN A 160 -10.08 0.51 -23.41
N LEU A 161 -9.59 1.00 -22.28
CA LEU A 161 -10.24 2.02 -21.47
C LEU A 161 -9.31 3.23 -21.28
N ALA A 162 -9.90 4.42 -21.17
CA ALA A 162 -9.13 5.60 -20.80
C ALA A 162 -8.49 5.39 -19.41
N PRO A 163 -7.19 5.64 -19.23
CA PRO A 163 -6.49 5.41 -17.96
C PRO A 163 -7.17 6.06 -16.76
N ALA A 164 -7.67 7.29 -16.91
CA ALA A 164 -8.38 8.01 -15.85
C ALA A 164 -9.62 7.27 -15.35
N SER A 165 -10.45 6.74 -16.28
CA SER A 165 -11.67 6.02 -15.92
C SER A 165 -11.38 4.68 -15.26
N LEU A 166 -10.33 3.97 -15.70
CA LEU A 166 -9.91 2.72 -15.08
C LEU A 166 -9.41 2.96 -13.65
N PHE A 167 -8.51 3.92 -13.45
CA PHE A 167 -8.02 4.26 -12.11
C PHE A 167 -9.13 4.72 -11.19
N GLN A 168 -10.09 5.50 -11.69
CA GLN A 168 -11.26 5.92 -10.93
C GLN A 168 -12.14 4.74 -10.52
N ALA A 169 -12.41 3.80 -11.43
CA ALA A 169 -13.19 2.60 -11.14
C ALA A 169 -12.52 1.75 -10.05
N VAL A 170 -11.21 1.52 -10.15
CA VAL A 170 -10.44 0.79 -9.14
C VAL A 170 -10.48 1.53 -7.80
N ALA A 171 -10.29 2.85 -7.81
CA ALA A 171 -10.33 3.67 -6.59
C ALA A 171 -11.68 3.55 -5.87
N LEU A 172 -12.80 3.65 -6.61
CA LEU A 172 -14.14 3.52 -6.07
C LEU A 172 -14.41 2.11 -5.53
N PHE A 173 -13.99 1.08 -6.24
CA PHE A 173 -14.14 -0.31 -5.82
C PHE A 173 -13.39 -0.59 -4.51
N VAL A 174 -12.11 -0.21 -4.45
CA VAL A 174 -11.26 -0.40 -3.26
C VAL A 174 -11.73 0.48 -2.10
N GLY A 175 -12.11 1.74 -2.38
CA GLY A 175 -12.65 2.67 -1.39
C GLY A 175 -13.97 2.18 -0.80
N GLY A 176 -14.86 1.63 -1.64
CA GLY A 176 -16.08 0.98 -1.21
C GLY A 176 -15.80 -0.20 -0.27
N GLY A 177 -14.82 -1.05 -0.63
CA GLY A 177 -14.33 -2.11 0.25
C GLY A 177 -13.80 -1.60 1.58
N GLY A 178 -13.06 -0.48 1.57
CA GLY A 178 -12.57 0.19 2.78
C GLY A 178 -13.72 0.68 3.68
N VAL A 179 -14.76 1.29 3.10
CA VAL A 179 -15.95 1.73 3.86
C VAL A 179 -16.68 0.53 4.46
N VAL A 180 -16.88 -0.53 3.69
CA VAL A 180 -17.49 -1.78 4.20
C VAL A 180 -16.67 -2.35 5.35
N ALA A 181 -15.34 -2.34 5.23
CA ALA A 181 -14.44 -2.81 6.29
C ALA A 181 -14.56 -1.94 7.57
N ILE A 182 -14.73 -0.61 7.46
CA ILE A 182 -15.00 0.26 8.62
C ILE A 182 -16.30 -0.13 9.30
N LEU A 183 -17.36 -0.30 8.52
CA LEU A 183 -18.69 -0.66 9.04
C LEU A 183 -18.70 -2.04 9.70
N ALA A 184 -17.93 -2.98 9.14
CA ALA A 184 -17.79 -4.33 9.69
C ALA A 184 -16.83 -4.42 10.90
N ALA A 185 -15.93 -3.44 11.06
CA ALA A 185 -14.86 -3.47 12.06
C ALA A 185 -15.35 -3.75 13.50
N PRO A 186 -16.43 -3.13 14.02
CA PRO A 186 -16.91 -3.40 15.36
C PRO A 186 -17.43 -4.84 15.54
N SER A 187 -18.09 -5.39 14.52
CA SER A 187 -18.60 -6.77 14.54
C SER A 187 -17.46 -7.78 14.49
N VAL A 188 -16.48 -7.56 13.61
CA VAL A 188 -15.31 -8.42 13.48
C VAL A 188 -14.46 -8.37 14.75
N LYS A 189 -14.26 -7.17 15.35
CA LYS A 189 -13.55 -7.03 16.62
C LYS A 189 -14.20 -7.88 17.74
N LYS A 190 -15.53 -7.90 17.84
CA LYS A 190 -16.26 -8.72 18.81
C LYS A 190 -16.02 -10.22 18.59
N LEU A 191 -15.91 -10.67 17.34
CA LEU A 191 -15.65 -12.08 17.01
C LEU A 191 -14.20 -12.50 17.31
N MET A 192 -13.25 -11.56 17.26
CA MET A 192 -11.84 -11.80 17.52
C MET A 192 -11.51 -11.90 19.02
N GLY A 193 -12.41 -11.44 19.92
CA GLY A 193 -12.18 -11.41 21.36
C GLY A 193 -11.06 -10.41 21.74
N ASP A 194 -10.24 -10.80 22.72
CA ASP A 194 -9.15 -9.95 23.25
C ASP A 194 -7.84 -10.00 22.44
N ILE A 195 -7.90 -10.48 21.19
CA ILE A 195 -6.72 -10.54 20.31
C ILE A 195 -6.54 -9.18 19.63
N GLU A 196 -5.49 -8.45 20.06
CA GLU A 196 -5.06 -7.16 19.50
C GLU A 196 -3.67 -7.24 18.88
#